data_8acc41c0b03482043f34709809e0ea07
#
_entry.id   8acc41c0b03482043f34709809e0ea07
#
_cell.length_a   1.000
_cell.length_b   1.000
_cell.length_c   1.000
_cell.angle_alpha   90.00
_cell.angle_beta   90.00
_cell.angle_gamma   90.00
#
_symmetry.space_group_name_H-M   'P 1'
#
loop_
_entity.id
_entity.type
_entity.pdbx_description
1 polymer ?
#
loop_
_entity_poly.entity_id
_entity_poly.type
_entity_poly.pdbx_seq_one_letter_code
_entity_poly.pdbx_strand_id
1 'polypeptide(L)'
;MPSAKKRGGLGRGLNALVSEAEYETGGSAASASNDASETKLPIEDIVPNPNQPRIHFNETELRELSESIQEHGVLQPLLVRKHGNGYEIIAGERRYQASKLAGLEELPVIIKEVNDEEMLALALIENLQRSDLNPVEEAKGYRQLIDASGMTQEALSKAVSKSRSAITNSLRLLDLPEVVQQMIFEGKLTAGHARAILAVPYEDARIRLAEKVVAEGLSVRATETLAPLFSAGETPKTPRPATPQSFKKAARVLRQVFNTNVRVKSSRGKNKIEIEFKDEEELSRILGEMIQFGQEDQDEE
;
A
#
# COMPACT_ATOMS: atom_id res chain seq x y z
N MET A 1 -37.00 9.34 22.45
CA MET A 1 -35.58 9.74 22.29
C MET A 1 -34.72 8.64 22.90
N PRO A 2 -34.11 7.70 22.13
CA PRO A 2 -33.19 6.72 22.71
C PRO A 2 -31.78 7.31 22.77
N SER A 3 -31.22 7.22 23.99
CA SER A 3 -29.88 7.64 24.40
C SER A 3 -28.78 6.98 23.56
N ALA A 4 -27.90 7.79 22.98
CA ALA A 4 -26.70 7.33 22.27
C ALA A 4 -25.70 6.76 23.26
N LYS A 5 -25.48 5.44 23.24
CA LYS A 5 -24.38 4.75 23.93
C LYS A 5 -23.03 5.29 23.41
N LYS A 6 -22.29 6.01 24.26
CA LYS A 6 -20.87 6.35 24.02
C LYS A 6 -20.09 5.06 23.82
N ARG A 7 -19.59 4.80 22.61
CA ARG A 7 -18.59 3.78 22.34
C ARG A 7 -17.28 4.24 22.99
N GLY A 8 -16.93 3.62 24.11
CA GLY A 8 -15.69 3.82 24.85
C GLY A 8 -14.51 3.34 23.98
N GLY A 9 -13.44 4.15 23.92
CA GLY A 9 -12.35 3.97 23.00
C GLY A 9 -11.47 2.75 23.29
N LEU A 10 -11.54 1.75 22.43
CA LEU A 10 -10.56 0.67 22.25
C LEU A 10 -9.10 1.20 22.15
N GLY A 11 -8.91 2.43 21.68
CA GLY A 11 -7.59 2.99 21.44
C GLY A 11 -6.71 3.25 22.67
N ARG A 12 -7.29 3.32 23.89
CA ARG A 12 -6.48 3.53 25.12
C ARG A 12 -5.98 2.24 25.72
N GLY A 13 -6.77 1.17 25.69
CA GLY A 13 -6.38 -0.16 26.19
C GLY A 13 -5.28 -0.78 25.32
N LEU A 14 -5.45 -0.70 24.00
CA LEU A 14 -4.52 -1.31 23.04
C LEU A 14 -3.15 -0.62 23.00
N ASN A 15 -3.09 0.71 23.19
CA ASN A 15 -1.81 1.43 23.22
C ASN A 15 -0.97 1.06 24.46
N ALA A 16 -1.62 0.72 25.59
CA ALA A 16 -0.93 0.20 26.76
C ALA A 16 -0.42 -1.23 26.55
N LEU A 17 -1.13 -2.03 25.75
CA LEU A 17 -0.78 -3.42 25.44
C LEU A 17 0.37 -3.54 24.42
N VAL A 18 0.42 -2.63 23.45
CA VAL A 18 1.46 -2.61 22.40
C VAL A 18 2.80 -2.13 22.93
N SER A 19 2.80 -1.16 23.86
CA SER A 19 4.05 -0.70 24.50
C SER A 19 4.74 -1.78 25.34
N GLU A 20 4.01 -2.80 25.77
CA GLU A 20 4.57 -3.95 26.52
C GLU A 20 5.07 -5.08 25.60
N ALA A 21 4.51 -5.22 24.39
CA ALA A 21 5.01 -6.16 23.39
C ALA A 21 6.38 -5.74 22.78
N GLU A 22 6.71 -4.43 22.82
CA GLU A 22 8.02 -3.91 22.38
C GLU A 22 9.19 -4.32 23.30
N TYR A 23 8.93 -4.86 24.49
CA TYR A 23 9.99 -5.43 25.36
C TYR A 23 10.59 -6.75 24.84
N GLU A 24 10.06 -7.35 23.79
CA GLU A 24 10.62 -8.59 23.21
C GLU A 24 11.85 -8.37 22.31
N THR A 25 12.20 -7.13 21.94
CA THR A 25 13.35 -6.81 21.10
C THR A 25 14.39 -5.94 21.82
N GLY A 26 14.99 -6.49 22.86
CA GLY A 26 16.32 -6.11 23.35
C GLY A 26 16.59 -4.61 23.55
N GLY A 27 16.04 -3.98 24.60
CA GLY A 27 16.39 -2.63 25.03
C GLY A 27 16.26 -2.48 26.55
N SER A 28 17.38 -2.14 27.18
CA SER A 28 17.66 -1.78 28.57
C SER A 28 16.47 -1.40 29.47
N ALA A 29 16.44 -2.03 30.63
CA ALA A 29 15.55 -1.81 31.75
C ALA A 29 15.50 -0.36 32.20
N ALA A 30 14.29 0.24 32.20
CA ALA A 30 13.92 1.34 33.06
C ALA A 30 12.47 1.15 33.51
N SER A 31 12.31 0.98 34.80
CA SER A 31 11.14 0.76 35.62
C SER A 31 9.92 1.62 35.20
N ALA A 32 8.84 0.97 34.76
CA ALA A 32 7.49 1.48 34.87
C ALA A 32 6.64 0.40 35.54
N SER A 33 6.30 0.65 36.81
CA SER A 33 5.39 -0.12 37.65
C SER A 33 3.98 -0.10 37.05
N ASN A 34 3.54 -1.22 36.48
CA ASN A 34 2.14 -1.54 36.33
C ASN A 34 1.87 -2.88 37.04
N ASP A 35 0.91 -2.91 37.93
CA ASP A 35 0.44 -4.04 38.77
C ASP A 35 -0.12 -5.23 37.97
N ALA A 36 0.68 -5.82 37.08
CA ALA A 36 0.43 -7.15 36.57
C ALA A 36 1.29 -8.11 37.42
N SER A 37 0.73 -8.66 38.50
CA SER A 37 1.42 -9.63 39.34
C SER A 37 1.71 -10.89 38.51
N GLU A 38 2.99 -11.21 38.38
CA GLU A 38 3.45 -12.49 37.86
C GLU A 38 2.88 -13.62 38.74
N THR A 39 2.14 -14.52 38.11
CA THR A 39 1.48 -15.64 38.77
C THR A 39 1.98 -16.93 38.16
N LYS A 40 2.19 -17.97 38.94
CA LYS A 40 2.45 -19.31 38.41
C LYS A 40 1.14 -20.05 38.23
N LEU A 41 0.95 -20.63 37.06
CA LEU A 41 -0.22 -21.46 36.77
C LEU A 41 0.22 -22.88 36.37
N PRO A 42 -0.56 -23.90 36.74
CA PRO A 42 -0.35 -25.25 36.22
C PRO A 42 -0.43 -25.26 34.68
N ILE A 43 0.48 -25.99 34.04
CA ILE A 43 0.54 -26.06 32.58
C ILE A 43 -0.75 -26.70 31.97
N GLU A 44 -1.43 -27.52 32.78
CA GLU A 44 -2.70 -28.19 32.38
C GLU A 44 -3.86 -27.19 32.26
N ASP A 45 -3.82 -26.08 33.01
CA ASP A 45 -4.84 -25.04 32.98
C ASP A 45 -4.67 -24.08 31.80
N ILE A 46 -3.55 -24.18 31.07
CA ILE A 46 -3.21 -23.30 29.96
C ILE A 46 -3.50 -24.02 28.63
N VAL A 47 -4.30 -23.38 27.79
CA VAL A 47 -4.67 -23.89 26.47
C VAL A 47 -4.08 -23.01 25.35
N PRO A 48 -3.60 -23.63 24.26
CA PRO A 48 -3.16 -22.91 23.07
C PRO A 48 -4.30 -22.14 22.41
N ASN A 49 -3.99 -21.01 21.79
CA ASN A 49 -4.97 -20.28 20.98
C ASN A 49 -5.18 -20.98 19.62
N PRO A 50 -6.40 -21.43 19.29
CA PRO A 50 -6.70 -22.12 18.02
C PRO A 50 -6.52 -21.22 16.78
N ASN A 51 -6.52 -19.90 16.96
CA ASN A 51 -6.35 -18.91 15.88
C ASN A 51 -4.89 -18.49 15.67
N GLN A 52 -3.92 -19.12 16.33
CA GLN A 52 -2.49 -18.82 16.11
C GLN A 52 -2.04 -19.28 14.72
N PRO A 53 -1.48 -18.39 13.90
CA PRO A 53 -1.08 -18.70 12.53
C PRO A 53 0.16 -19.59 12.43
N ARG A 54 0.93 -19.76 13.52
CA ARG A 54 2.18 -20.50 13.53
C ARG A 54 1.97 -21.93 14.05
N ILE A 55 1.58 -22.84 13.14
CA ILE A 55 1.34 -24.27 13.45
C ILE A 55 2.63 -25.09 13.37
N HIS A 56 3.63 -24.65 12.61
CA HIS A 56 4.89 -25.39 12.43
C HIS A 56 6.07 -24.66 13.11
N PHE A 57 6.61 -25.28 14.13
CA PHE A 57 7.86 -24.87 14.75
C PHE A 57 8.97 -25.79 14.26
N ASN A 58 10.18 -25.25 14.06
CA ASN A 58 11.35 -26.04 13.77
C ASN A 58 11.66 -26.88 15.03
N GLU A 59 11.65 -28.21 14.88
CA GLU A 59 11.86 -29.13 16.02
C GLU A 59 13.23 -28.93 16.69
N THR A 60 14.26 -28.59 15.92
CA THR A 60 15.61 -28.31 16.47
C THR A 60 15.59 -27.07 17.36
N GLU A 61 15.03 -25.96 16.89
CA GLU A 61 14.91 -24.73 17.68
C GLU A 61 14.04 -24.91 18.94
N LEU A 62 13.01 -25.77 18.87
CA LEU A 62 12.15 -26.04 19.99
C LEU A 62 12.84 -26.88 21.07
N ARG A 63 13.70 -27.84 20.66
CA ARG A 63 14.53 -28.63 21.55
C ARG A 63 15.59 -27.80 22.27
N GLU A 64 16.30 -26.94 21.52
CA GLU A 64 17.27 -26.01 22.11
C GLU A 64 16.64 -25.10 23.16
N LEU A 65 15.45 -24.59 22.86
CA LEU A 65 14.69 -23.78 23.82
C LEU A 65 14.23 -24.60 25.02
N SER A 66 13.82 -25.86 24.81
CA SER A 66 13.42 -26.76 25.91
C SER A 66 14.61 -27.09 26.85
N GLU A 67 15.79 -27.33 26.32
CA GLU A 67 17.02 -27.53 27.10
C GLU A 67 17.35 -26.28 27.93
N SER A 68 17.29 -25.10 27.32
CA SER A 68 17.51 -23.83 28.03
C SER A 68 16.48 -23.60 29.14
N ILE A 69 15.21 -23.97 28.92
CA ILE A 69 14.16 -23.85 29.93
C ILE A 69 14.35 -24.87 31.06
N GLN A 70 14.86 -26.06 30.78
CA GLN A 70 15.21 -27.03 31.84
C GLN A 70 16.31 -26.49 32.75
N GLU A 71 17.32 -25.80 32.20
CA GLU A 71 18.44 -25.30 32.95
C GLU A 71 18.17 -24.02 33.73
N HIS A 72 17.45 -23.08 33.12
CA HIS A 72 17.27 -21.72 33.65
C HIS A 72 15.84 -21.39 34.03
N GLY A 73 14.87 -22.27 33.76
CA GLY A 73 13.43 -21.95 33.87
C GLY A 73 12.94 -21.05 32.75
N VAL A 74 11.67 -20.67 32.83
CA VAL A 74 11.06 -19.69 31.91
C VAL A 74 11.37 -18.28 32.42
N LEU A 75 12.38 -17.64 31.82
CA LEU A 75 12.83 -16.29 32.20
C LEU A 75 11.81 -15.20 31.86
N GLN A 76 11.03 -15.41 30.84
CA GLN A 76 10.00 -14.46 30.39
C GLN A 76 8.63 -15.09 30.57
N PRO A 77 7.72 -14.51 31.39
CA PRO A 77 6.39 -15.06 31.60
C PRO A 77 5.55 -15.11 30.31
N LEU A 78 4.64 -16.08 30.23
CA LEU A 78 3.65 -16.13 29.17
C LEU A 78 2.57 -15.09 29.43
N LEU A 79 2.02 -14.54 28.35
CA LEU A 79 0.85 -13.69 28.43
C LEU A 79 -0.40 -14.54 28.19
N VAL A 80 -1.33 -14.56 29.17
CA VAL A 80 -2.54 -15.39 29.09
C VAL A 80 -3.79 -14.56 29.43
N ARG A 81 -4.96 -15.00 28.96
CA ARG A 81 -6.25 -14.48 29.39
C ARG A 81 -7.10 -15.57 30.04
N LYS A 82 -8.02 -15.18 30.88
CA LYS A 82 -9.02 -16.10 31.43
C LYS A 82 -10.00 -16.52 30.31
N HIS A 83 -10.15 -17.82 30.09
CA HIS A 83 -11.07 -18.39 29.10
C HIS A 83 -11.78 -19.62 29.69
N GLY A 84 -13.09 -19.53 29.91
CA GLY A 84 -13.84 -20.57 30.58
C GLY A 84 -13.31 -20.85 31.99
N ASN A 85 -12.95 -22.11 32.25
CA ASN A 85 -12.38 -22.55 33.55
C ASN A 85 -10.85 -22.54 33.56
N GLY A 86 -10.19 -22.18 32.45
CA GLY A 86 -8.75 -22.16 32.30
C GLY A 86 -8.23 -20.83 31.75
N TYR A 87 -7.04 -20.89 31.16
CA TYR A 87 -6.34 -19.72 30.60
C TYR A 87 -5.93 -20.01 29.16
N GLU A 88 -6.13 -19.05 28.26
CA GLU A 88 -5.76 -19.13 26.86
C GLU A 88 -4.53 -18.26 26.59
N ILE A 89 -3.56 -18.79 25.83
CA ILE A 89 -2.32 -18.09 25.51
C ILE A 89 -2.59 -16.93 24.55
N ILE A 90 -2.20 -15.72 24.96
CA ILE A 90 -2.16 -14.53 24.10
C ILE A 90 -0.85 -14.48 23.34
N ALA A 91 0.29 -14.62 24.06
CA ALA A 91 1.64 -14.61 23.51
C ALA A 91 2.56 -15.58 24.28
N GLY A 92 3.53 -16.15 23.57
CA GLY A 92 4.51 -17.08 24.16
C GLY A 92 4.27 -18.56 23.83
N GLU A 93 3.58 -18.90 22.76
CA GLU A 93 3.29 -20.28 22.32
C GLU A 93 4.56 -21.16 22.25
N ARG A 94 5.67 -20.64 21.70
CA ARG A 94 6.96 -21.37 21.63
C ARG A 94 7.47 -21.74 23.03
N ARG A 95 7.36 -20.81 23.99
CA ARG A 95 7.77 -21.05 25.38
C ARG A 95 6.88 -22.10 26.03
N TYR A 96 5.57 -22.05 25.78
CA TYR A 96 4.64 -23.08 26.26
C TYR A 96 4.98 -24.46 25.74
N GLN A 97 5.19 -24.60 24.43
CA GLN A 97 5.53 -25.90 23.81
C GLN A 97 6.89 -26.42 24.28
N ALA A 98 7.89 -25.55 24.38
CA ALA A 98 9.21 -25.90 24.91
C ALA A 98 9.15 -26.31 26.40
N SER A 99 8.34 -25.63 27.20
CA SER A 99 8.14 -25.95 28.62
C SER A 99 7.43 -27.30 28.81
N LYS A 100 6.48 -27.62 27.94
CA LYS A 100 5.83 -28.92 27.90
C LYS A 100 6.81 -30.04 27.55
N LEU A 101 7.72 -29.82 26.60
CA LEU A 101 8.80 -30.75 26.26
C LEU A 101 9.81 -30.87 27.40
N ALA A 102 10.07 -29.79 28.15
CA ALA A 102 10.95 -29.74 29.30
C ALA A 102 10.34 -30.44 30.54
N GLY A 103 9.05 -30.77 30.53
CA GLY A 103 8.36 -31.45 31.64
C GLY A 103 8.07 -30.54 32.84
N LEU A 104 7.91 -29.23 32.63
CA LEU A 104 7.54 -28.31 33.71
C LEU A 104 6.08 -28.50 34.11
N GLU A 105 5.78 -28.45 35.39
CA GLU A 105 4.42 -28.56 35.94
C GLU A 105 3.71 -27.20 36.01
N GLU A 106 4.46 -26.13 36.25
CA GLU A 106 3.96 -24.75 36.36
C GLU A 106 4.72 -23.78 35.48
N LEU A 107 4.03 -22.74 34.98
CA LEU A 107 4.60 -21.67 34.18
C LEU A 107 4.35 -20.29 34.79
N PRO A 108 5.35 -19.41 34.77
CA PRO A 108 5.13 -18.00 35.08
C PRO A 108 4.29 -17.36 33.99
N VAL A 109 3.21 -16.69 34.39
CA VAL A 109 2.25 -16.05 33.48
C VAL A 109 1.89 -14.65 33.95
N ILE A 110 1.52 -13.80 33.01
CA ILE A 110 0.84 -12.55 33.24
C ILE A 110 -0.59 -12.69 32.75
N ILE A 111 -1.56 -12.52 33.66
CA ILE A 111 -2.97 -12.63 33.30
C ILE A 111 -3.45 -11.27 32.84
N LYS A 112 -4.03 -11.18 31.66
CA LYS A 112 -4.69 -9.97 31.14
C LYS A 112 -6.15 -10.22 30.86
N GLU A 113 -6.96 -9.23 31.18
CA GLU A 113 -8.38 -9.19 30.81
C GLU A 113 -8.50 -8.58 29.42
N VAL A 114 -8.59 -9.43 28.41
CA VAL A 114 -8.79 -9.04 26.99
C VAL A 114 -10.01 -9.76 26.45
N ASN A 115 -10.81 -9.07 25.67
CA ASN A 115 -11.92 -9.65 24.94
C ASN A 115 -11.45 -10.34 23.64
N ASP A 116 -12.34 -11.07 22.96
CA ASP A 116 -11.99 -11.81 21.74
C ASP A 116 -11.53 -10.89 20.60
N GLU A 117 -12.09 -9.68 20.48
CA GLU A 117 -11.70 -8.69 19.46
C GLU A 117 -10.28 -8.17 19.72
N GLU A 118 -9.95 -7.88 20.98
CA GLU A 118 -8.62 -7.46 21.40
C GLU A 118 -7.59 -8.58 21.24
N MET A 119 -7.97 -9.82 21.56
CA MET A 119 -7.15 -11.00 21.39
C MET A 119 -6.77 -11.20 19.90
N LEU A 120 -7.75 -11.12 19.01
CA LEU A 120 -7.50 -11.21 17.56
C LEU A 120 -6.58 -10.08 17.09
N ALA A 121 -6.81 -8.85 17.58
CA ALA A 121 -5.97 -7.71 17.23
C ALA A 121 -4.50 -7.90 17.67
N LEU A 122 -4.28 -8.41 18.89
CA LEU A 122 -2.93 -8.70 19.40
C LEU A 122 -2.22 -9.77 18.57
N ALA A 123 -2.91 -10.87 18.24
CA ALA A 123 -2.34 -11.92 17.39
C ALA A 123 -1.99 -11.41 15.98
N LEU A 124 -2.81 -10.53 15.41
CA LEU A 124 -2.54 -9.89 14.11
C LEU A 124 -1.35 -8.91 14.20
N ILE A 125 -1.22 -8.14 15.27
CA ILE A 125 -0.09 -7.22 15.48
C ILE A 125 1.21 -7.99 15.63
N GLU A 126 1.24 -9.07 16.43
CA GLU A 126 2.42 -9.92 16.58
C GLU A 126 2.88 -10.48 15.23
N ASN A 127 1.93 -11.01 14.44
CA ASN A 127 2.24 -11.51 13.10
C ASN A 127 2.75 -10.40 12.15
N LEU A 128 2.24 -9.18 12.29
CA LEU A 128 2.66 -8.01 11.50
C LEU A 128 4.07 -7.50 11.86
N GLN A 129 4.55 -7.77 13.07
CA GLN A 129 5.90 -7.40 13.53
C GLN A 129 6.99 -8.36 13.01
N ARG A 130 6.60 -9.42 12.29
CA ARG A 130 7.58 -10.33 11.68
C ARG A 130 8.40 -9.61 10.62
N SER A 131 9.70 -9.83 10.64
CA SER A 131 10.67 -9.19 9.73
C SER A 131 10.66 -9.75 8.30
N ASP A 132 9.98 -10.89 8.08
CA ASP A 132 9.98 -11.65 6.84
C ASP A 132 8.72 -11.46 5.98
N LEU A 133 7.79 -10.57 6.38
CA LEU A 133 6.58 -10.28 5.61
C LEU A 133 6.87 -9.52 4.32
N ASN A 134 6.25 -9.98 3.23
CA ASN A 134 6.29 -9.19 2.01
C ASN A 134 5.27 -8.02 2.04
N PRO A 135 5.44 -7.00 1.17
CA PRO A 135 4.58 -5.81 1.20
C PRO A 135 3.08 -6.08 1.01
N VAL A 136 2.69 -7.13 0.28
CA VAL A 136 1.29 -7.50 0.06
C VAL A 136 0.70 -8.20 1.29
N GLU A 137 1.48 -9.06 1.94
CA GLU A 137 1.08 -9.69 3.22
C GLU A 137 0.91 -8.66 4.32
N GLU A 138 1.85 -7.72 4.43
CA GLU A 138 1.76 -6.60 5.36
C GLU A 138 0.49 -5.78 5.12
N ALA A 139 0.17 -5.47 3.87
CA ALA A 139 -1.04 -4.74 3.51
C ALA A 139 -2.33 -5.52 3.87
N LYS A 140 -2.36 -6.83 3.63
CA LYS A 140 -3.47 -7.71 4.01
C LYS A 140 -3.65 -7.76 5.52
N GLY A 141 -2.55 -7.86 6.28
CA GLY A 141 -2.57 -7.82 7.74
C GLY A 141 -3.12 -6.50 8.28
N TYR A 142 -2.72 -5.36 7.71
CA TYR A 142 -3.30 -4.05 8.07
C TYR A 142 -4.80 -3.98 7.79
N ARG A 143 -5.26 -4.50 6.65
CA ARG A 143 -6.69 -4.54 6.31
C ARG A 143 -7.45 -5.40 7.31
N GLN A 144 -6.98 -6.61 7.57
CA GLN A 144 -7.60 -7.52 8.53
C GLN A 144 -7.69 -6.89 9.93
N LEU A 145 -6.64 -6.20 10.37
CA LEU A 145 -6.62 -5.54 11.67
C LEU A 145 -7.63 -4.39 11.76
N ILE A 146 -7.75 -3.58 10.70
CA ILE A 146 -8.76 -2.52 10.61
C ILE A 146 -10.17 -3.12 10.63
N ASP A 147 -10.42 -4.14 9.83
CA ASP A 147 -11.76 -4.75 9.67
C ASP A 147 -12.19 -5.48 10.94
N ALA A 148 -11.27 -6.18 11.62
CA ALA A 148 -11.56 -6.94 12.84
C ALA A 148 -11.73 -6.06 14.09
N SER A 149 -10.91 -5.00 14.23
CA SER A 149 -10.90 -4.16 15.44
C SER A 149 -11.67 -2.84 15.28
N GLY A 150 -12.10 -2.49 14.07
CA GLY A 150 -12.71 -1.18 13.76
C GLY A 150 -11.76 0.02 13.97
N MET A 151 -10.45 -0.22 14.02
CA MET A 151 -9.45 0.81 14.23
C MET A 151 -9.38 1.80 13.08
N THR A 152 -9.06 3.06 13.39
CA THR A 152 -8.67 4.04 12.39
C THR A 152 -7.22 3.79 11.95
N GLN A 153 -6.86 4.23 10.73
CA GLN A 153 -5.46 4.17 10.26
C GLN A 153 -4.48 4.92 11.19
N GLU A 154 -4.95 5.92 11.93
CA GLU A 154 -4.13 6.64 12.90
C GLU A 154 -3.88 5.79 14.15
N ALA A 155 -4.90 5.11 14.67
CA ALA A 155 -4.76 4.18 15.79
C ALA A 155 -3.82 3.02 15.42
N LEU A 156 -3.99 2.46 14.22
CA LEU A 156 -3.12 1.42 13.68
C LEU A 156 -1.67 1.90 13.56
N SER A 157 -1.43 3.14 13.08
CA SER A 157 -0.07 3.67 12.94
C SER A 157 0.68 3.73 14.27
N LYS A 158 -0.03 4.08 15.34
CA LYS A 158 0.53 4.07 16.71
C LYS A 158 0.78 2.64 17.19
N ALA A 159 -0.16 1.72 16.93
CA ALA A 159 -0.06 0.33 17.37
C ALA A 159 1.09 -0.45 16.72
N VAL A 160 1.44 -0.15 15.46
CA VAL A 160 2.53 -0.83 14.73
C VAL A 160 3.78 0.02 14.58
N SER A 161 3.89 1.14 15.29
CA SER A 161 5.04 2.07 15.27
C SER A 161 5.47 2.50 13.86
N LYS A 162 4.48 2.67 12.94
CA LYS A 162 4.71 3.13 11.56
C LYS A 162 3.96 4.42 11.28
N SER A 163 4.46 5.21 10.31
CA SER A 163 3.78 6.44 9.94
C SER A 163 2.42 6.14 9.27
N ARG A 164 1.41 7.00 9.49
CA ARG A 164 0.11 6.90 8.83
C ARG A 164 0.24 6.84 7.30
N SER A 165 1.19 7.60 6.73
CA SER A 165 1.45 7.59 5.29
C SER A 165 2.00 6.24 4.80
N ALA A 166 2.83 5.56 5.60
CA ALA A 166 3.32 4.22 5.29
C ALA A 166 2.15 3.23 5.23
N ILE A 167 1.28 3.21 6.24
CA ILE A 167 0.09 2.34 6.28
C ILE A 167 -0.85 2.61 5.11
N THR A 168 -1.14 3.90 4.83
CA THR A 168 -1.98 4.25 3.67
C THR A 168 -1.37 3.74 2.37
N ASN A 169 -0.06 3.85 2.19
CA ASN A 169 0.63 3.36 1.00
C ASN A 169 0.63 1.83 0.91
N SER A 170 0.80 1.12 2.03
CA SER A 170 0.70 -0.34 2.05
C SER A 170 -0.73 -0.80 1.71
N LEU A 171 -1.76 -0.22 2.33
CA LEU A 171 -3.15 -0.55 2.04
C LEU A 171 -3.53 -0.34 0.56
N ARG A 172 -2.99 0.69 -0.07
CA ARG A 172 -3.21 0.94 -1.51
C ARG A 172 -2.65 -0.14 -2.42
N LEU A 173 -1.70 -0.97 -1.96
CA LEU A 173 -1.21 -2.10 -2.76
C LEU A 173 -2.32 -3.11 -3.06
N LEU A 174 -3.33 -3.19 -2.19
CA LEU A 174 -4.50 -4.05 -2.39
C LEU A 174 -5.45 -3.55 -3.48
N ASP A 175 -5.31 -2.28 -3.91
CA ASP A 175 -6.07 -1.70 -5.04
C ASP A 175 -5.45 -2.05 -6.41
N LEU A 176 -4.34 -2.79 -6.42
CA LEU A 176 -3.73 -3.31 -7.65
C LEU A 176 -4.42 -4.59 -8.10
N PRO A 177 -4.44 -4.87 -9.42
CA PRO A 177 -4.87 -6.16 -9.95
C PRO A 177 -4.14 -7.33 -9.29
N GLU A 178 -4.80 -8.45 -9.09
CA GLU A 178 -4.22 -9.63 -8.43
C GLU A 178 -2.91 -10.10 -9.10
N VAL A 179 -2.85 -10.04 -10.43
CA VAL A 179 -1.62 -10.37 -11.19
C VAL A 179 -0.44 -9.51 -10.76
N VAL A 180 -0.67 -8.21 -10.55
CA VAL A 180 0.38 -7.27 -10.11
C VAL A 180 0.74 -7.50 -8.64
N GLN A 181 -0.25 -7.79 -7.78
CA GLN A 181 -0.01 -8.18 -6.39
C GLN A 181 0.85 -9.45 -6.32
N GLN A 182 0.60 -10.42 -7.19
CA GLN A 182 1.40 -11.65 -7.28
C GLN A 182 2.85 -11.36 -7.70
N MET A 183 3.09 -10.44 -8.64
CA MET A 183 4.45 -10.02 -9.03
C MET A 183 5.21 -9.36 -7.86
N ILE A 184 4.49 -8.63 -6.99
CA ILE A 184 5.09 -8.04 -5.77
C ILE A 184 5.39 -9.15 -4.77
N PHE A 185 4.47 -10.11 -4.58
CA PHE A 185 4.67 -11.26 -3.70
C PHE A 185 5.89 -12.07 -4.07
N GLU A 186 6.10 -12.30 -5.36
CA GLU A 186 7.27 -13.02 -5.91
C GLU A 186 8.56 -12.19 -5.91
N GLY A 187 8.52 -10.94 -5.43
CA GLY A 187 9.69 -10.05 -5.41
C GLY A 187 10.11 -9.49 -6.78
N LYS A 188 9.34 -9.75 -7.84
CA LYS A 188 9.59 -9.19 -9.19
C LYS A 188 9.38 -7.69 -9.25
N LEU A 189 8.48 -7.17 -8.42
CA LEU A 189 8.19 -5.74 -8.26
C LEU A 189 8.38 -5.32 -6.81
N THR A 190 8.94 -4.13 -6.60
CA THR A 190 9.05 -3.53 -5.26
C THR A 190 7.82 -2.68 -4.94
N ALA A 191 7.61 -2.33 -3.66
CA ALA A 191 6.58 -1.40 -3.23
C ALA A 191 6.69 -0.01 -3.93
N GLY A 192 7.90 0.39 -4.35
CA GLY A 192 8.14 1.60 -5.14
C GLY A 192 7.52 1.50 -6.54
N HIS A 193 7.76 0.39 -7.25
CA HIS A 193 7.13 0.11 -8.56
C HIS A 193 5.61 0.07 -8.44
N ALA A 194 5.09 -0.60 -7.40
CA ALA A 194 3.65 -0.68 -7.14
C ALA A 194 2.99 0.69 -7.00
N ARG A 195 3.63 1.63 -6.27
CA ARG A 195 3.11 3.01 -6.13
C ARG A 195 3.08 3.77 -7.45
N ALA A 196 4.10 3.60 -8.29
CA ALA A 196 4.12 4.21 -9.63
C ALA A 196 3.01 3.63 -10.52
N ILE A 197 2.79 2.31 -10.48
CA ILE A 197 1.73 1.62 -11.23
C ILE A 197 0.33 2.05 -10.76
N LEU A 198 0.12 2.27 -9.46
CA LEU A 198 -1.14 2.77 -8.91
C LEU A 198 -1.55 4.16 -9.43
N ALA A 199 -0.60 4.95 -9.93
CA ALA A 199 -0.90 6.24 -10.55
C ALA A 199 -1.63 6.10 -11.90
N VAL A 200 -1.58 4.91 -12.52
CA VAL A 200 -2.31 4.60 -13.75
C VAL A 200 -3.78 4.31 -13.42
N PRO A 201 -4.77 4.98 -14.05
CA PRO A 201 -6.17 4.85 -13.65
C PRO A 201 -6.83 3.54 -14.09
N TYR A 202 -6.36 2.93 -15.17
CA TYR A 202 -7.00 1.76 -15.79
C TYR A 202 -6.29 0.46 -15.42
N GLU A 203 -7.07 -0.56 -15.08
CA GLU A 203 -6.56 -1.85 -14.60
C GLU A 203 -5.69 -2.55 -15.65
N ASP A 204 -6.16 -2.65 -16.88
CA ASP A 204 -5.40 -3.26 -17.98
C ASP A 204 -4.06 -2.54 -18.25
N ALA A 205 -4.05 -1.22 -18.11
CA ALA A 205 -2.82 -0.44 -18.27
C ALA A 205 -1.85 -0.63 -17.10
N ARG A 206 -2.37 -0.84 -15.88
CA ARG A 206 -1.55 -1.24 -14.72
C ARG A 206 -0.85 -2.57 -14.98
N ILE A 207 -1.58 -3.56 -15.49
CA ILE A 207 -1.03 -4.89 -15.80
C ILE A 207 0.05 -4.76 -16.86
N ARG A 208 -0.22 -4.10 -17.99
CA ARG A 208 0.76 -3.91 -19.08
C ARG A 208 2.01 -3.15 -18.62
N LEU A 209 1.84 -2.12 -17.79
CA LEU A 209 2.98 -1.40 -17.20
C LEU A 209 3.80 -2.31 -16.28
N ALA A 210 3.15 -3.09 -15.44
CA ALA A 210 3.80 -4.04 -14.54
C ALA A 210 4.61 -5.10 -15.30
N GLU A 211 4.02 -5.70 -16.33
CA GLU A 211 4.68 -6.66 -17.22
C GLU A 211 5.91 -6.06 -17.90
N LYS A 212 5.78 -4.84 -18.42
CA LYS A 212 6.89 -4.12 -19.04
C LYS A 212 8.01 -3.84 -18.04
N VAL A 213 7.69 -3.41 -16.82
CA VAL A 213 8.67 -3.17 -15.75
C VAL A 213 9.46 -4.44 -15.44
N VAL A 214 8.78 -5.58 -15.34
CA VAL A 214 9.41 -6.87 -15.07
C VAL A 214 10.25 -7.35 -16.24
N ALA A 215 9.74 -7.25 -17.50
CA ALA A 215 10.43 -7.72 -18.70
C ALA A 215 11.71 -6.92 -18.99
N GLU A 216 11.69 -5.61 -18.75
CA GLU A 216 12.81 -4.71 -19.07
C GLU A 216 13.69 -4.40 -17.84
N GLY A 217 13.33 -4.90 -16.64
CA GLY A 217 14.07 -4.63 -15.40
C GLY A 217 14.14 -3.14 -15.06
N LEU A 218 13.04 -2.40 -15.27
CA LEU A 218 13.01 -0.94 -15.11
C LEU A 218 13.17 -0.53 -13.64
N SER A 219 13.81 0.61 -13.41
CA SER A 219 13.88 1.23 -12.08
C SER A 219 12.55 1.90 -11.71
N VAL A 220 12.34 2.17 -10.41
CA VAL A 220 11.17 2.91 -9.91
C VAL A 220 11.01 4.25 -10.63
N ARG A 221 12.10 5.01 -10.80
CA ARG A 221 12.08 6.32 -11.49
C ARG A 221 11.67 6.19 -12.97
N ALA A 222 12.17 5.16 -13.66
CA ALA A 222 11.76 4.88 -15.05
C ALA A 222 10.27 4.53 -15.11
N THR A 223 9.77 3.75 -14.16
CA THR A 223 8.35 3.40 -14.04
C THR A 223 7.48 4.63 -13.80
N GLU A 224 7.88 5.54 -12.90
CA GLU A 224 7.19 6.81 -12.65
C GLU A 224 7.12 7.69 -13.91
N THR A 225 8.18 7.70 -14.71
CA THR A 225 8.21 8.45 -15.98
C THR A 225 7.30 7.83 -17.05
N LEU A 226 7.15 6.50 -17.05
CA LEU A 226 6.29 5.78 -18.01
C LEU A 226 4.81 5.79 -17.62
N ALA A 227 4.46 5.82 -16.34
CA ALA A 227 3.08 5.74 -15.85
C ALA A 227 2.12 6.76 -16.53
N PRO A 228 2.50 8.04 -16.74
CA PRO A 228 1.65 8.99 -17.46
C PRO A 228 1.38 8.61 -18.91
N LEU A 229 2.33 7.93 -19.60
CA LEU A 229 2.18 7.49 -20.98
C LEU A 229 1.14 6.37 -21.07
N PHE A 230 1.14 5.45 -20.13
CA PHE A 230 0.13 4.39 -20.02
C PHE A 230 -1.25 4.95 -19.65
N SER A 231 -1.31 6.00 -18.84
CA SER A 231 -2.56 6.70 -18.54
C SER A 231 -3.15 7.42 -19.76
N ALA A 232 -2.30 8.03 -20.58
CA ALA A 232 -2.72 8.74 -21.79
C ALA A 232 -3.17 7.81 -22.93
N GLY A 233 -2.71 6.54 -22.94
CA GLY A 233 -3.01 5.56 -23.98
C GLY A 233 -4.43 5.01 -23.95
N GLU A 234 -5.14 5.11 -22.83
CA GLU A 234 -6.47 4.52 -22.59
C GLU A 234 -7.61 5.52 -22.44
N THR A 235 -7.33 6.81 -22.44
CA THR A 235 -8.43 7.70 -22.83
C THR A 235 -8.87 7.21 -24.21
N PRO A 236 -10.16 6.84 -24.41
CA PRO A 236 -10.65 6.64 -25.76
C PRO A 236 -10.28 7.93 -26.49
N LYS A 237 -9.30 7.85 -27.37
CA LYS A 237 -9.10 8.90 -28.35
C LYS A 237 -10.45 8.97 -29.04
N THR A 238 -11.30 9.89 -28.60
CA THR A 238 -12.33 10.38 -29.52
C THR A 238 -11.56 10.62 -30.78
N PRO A 239 -11.84 9.88 -31.87
CA PRO A 239 -11.05 10.01 -33.08
C PRO A 239 -11.11 11.52 -33.38
N ARG A 240 -9.94 12.18 -33.33
CA ARG A 240 -9.89 13.60 -33.72
C ARG A 240 -10.54 13.61 -35.07
N PRO A 241 -11.64 14.36 -35.30
CA PRO A 241 -12.32 14.34 -36.57
C PRO A 241 -11.24 14.56 -37.62
N ALA A 242 -11.14 13.62 -38.55
CA ALA A 242 -10.10 13.63 -39.57
C ALA A 242 -10.12 15.01 -40.20
N THR A 243 -8.98 15.71 -40.20
CA THR A 243 -8.88 17.06 -40.76
C THR A 243 -9.52 17.03 -42.15
N PRO A 244 -10.59 17.80 -42.40
CA PRO A 244 -11.31 17.75 -43.69
C PRO A 244 -10.34 17.87 -44.83
N GLN A 245 -10.58 17.13 -45.92
CA GLN A 245 -9.69 17.18 -47.09
C GLN A 245 -9.57 18.60 -47.65
N SER A 246 -10.64 19.42 -47.51
CA SER A 246 -10.65 20.84 -47.82
C SER A 246 -9.57 21.63 -47.06
N PHE A 247 -9.37 21.33 -45.73
CA PHE A 247 -8.35 22.01 -44.92
C PHE A 247 -6.92 21.64 -45.37
N LYS A 248 -6.71 20.38 -45.77
CA LYS A 248 -5.42 19.94 -46.31
C LYS A 248 -5.10 20.59 -47.66
N LYS A 249 -6.15 20.75 -48.52
CA LYS A 249 -5.99 21.45 -49.81
C LYS A 249 -5.72 22.94 -49.56
N ALA A 250 -6.49 23.60 -48.70
CA ALA A 250 -6.28 25.00 -48.35
C ALA A 250 -4.87 25.25 -47.77
N ALA A 251 -4.45 24.43 -46.81
CA ALA A 251 -3.09 24.53 -46.24
C ALA A 251 -1.99 24.36 -47.31
N ARG A 252 -2.20 23.49 -48.32
CA ARG A 252 -1.23 23.30 -49.42
C ARG A 252 -1.16 24.54 -50.30
N VAL A 253 -2.29 25.09 -50.72
CA VAL A 253 -2.36 26.30 -51.54
C VAL A 253 -1.71 27.48 -50.83
N LEU A 254 -2.12 27.71 -49.59
CA LEU A 254 -1.57 28.82 -48.76
C LEU A 254 -0.06 28.71 -48.52
N ARG A 255 0.49 27.47 -48.39
CA ARG A 255 1.94 27.27 -48.32
C ARG A 255 2.66 27.63 -49.61
N GLN A 256 2.05 27.34 -50.75
CA GLN A 256 2.62 27.70 -52.05
C GLN A 256 2.61 29.22 -52.25
N VAL A 257 1.50 29.89 -51.87
CA VAL A 257 1.38 31.34 -52.04
C VAL A 257 2.33 32.08 -51.09
N PHE A 258 2.28 31.78 -49.80
CA PHE A 258 3.07 32.52 -48.82
C PHE A 258 4.51 32.01 -48.62
N ASN A 259 4.88 30.94 -49.31
CA ASN A 259 6.19 30.28 -49.22
C ASN A 259 6.67 30.08 -47.77
N THR A 260 5.71 29.79 -46.83
CA THR A 260 5.95 29.57 -45.43
C THR A 260 5.08 28.44 -44.89
N ASN A 261 5.31 28.01 -43.64
CA ASN A 261 4.55 26.92 -43.04
C ASN A 261 3.16 27.39 -42.62
N VAL A 262 2.11 26.89 -43.28
CA VAL A 262 0.71 27.19 -42.98
C VAL A 262 -0.01 25.96 -42.46
N ARG A 263 -0.74 26.10 -41.35
CA ARG A 263 -1.57 25.05 -40.75
C ARG A 263 -3.01 25.51 -40.63
N VAL A 264 -3.94 24.71 -41.14
CA VAL A 264 -5.38 24.91 -40.94
C VAL A 264 -5.89 23.92 -39.92
N LYS A 265 -6.44 24.40 -38.80
CA LYS A 265 -6.91 23.61 -37.69
C LYS A 265 -8.35 23.95 -37.33
N SER A 266 -9.11 22.97 -36.85
CA SER A 266 -10.38 23.18 -36.18
C SER A 266 -10.23 22.84 -34.70
N SER A 267 -10.59 23.76 -33.81
CA SER A 267 -10.56 23.55 -32.37
C SER A 267 -11.80 24.16 -31.72
N ARG A 268 -12.51 23.34 -30.96
CA ARG A 268 -13.72 23.77 -30.21
C ARG A 268 -14.78 24.48 -31.10
N GLY A 269 -15.00 23.96 -32.31
CA GLY A 269 -15.98 24.54 -33.25
C GLY A 269 -15.51 25.83 -33.98
N LYS A 270 -14.28 26.28 -33.75
CA LYS A 270 -13.66 27.41 -34.44
C LYS A 270 -12.57 26.94 -35.37
N ASN A 271 -12.60 27.41 -36.63
CA ASN A 271 -11.55 27.15 -37.59
C ASN A 271 -10.50 28.25 -37.51
N LYS A 272 -9.22 27.85 -37.56
CA LYS A 272 -8.07 28.74 -37.41
C LYS A 272 -7.02 28.43 -38.49
N ILE A 273 -6.49 29.46 -39.08
CA ILE A 273 -5.31 29.40 -39.97
C ILE A 273 -4.13 29.96 -39.17
N GLU A 274 -3.07 29.19 -39.06
CA GLU A 274 -1.84 29.59 -38.43
C GLU A 274 -0.76 29.68 -39.52
N ILE A 275 -0.11 30.84 -39.64
CA ILE A 275 0.96 31.13 -40.57
C ILE A 275 2.22 31.41 -39.74
N GLU A 276 3.29 30.67 -39.97
CA GLU A 276 4.57 30.86 -39.30
C GLU A 276 5.40 31.88 -40.11
N PHE A 277 6.04 32.82 -39.40
CA PHE A 277 6.97 33.79 -39.99
C PHE A 277 8.17 34.00 -39.05
N LYS A 278 9.36 34.36 -39.60
CA LYS A 278 10.60 34.47 -38.86
C LYS A 278 10.82 35.86 -38.27
N ASP A 279 10.50 36.88 -39.05
CA ASP A 279 10.81 38.27 -38.79
C ASP A 279 9.71 39.20 -39.34
N GLU A 280 9.86 40.50 -39.08
CA GLU A 280 8.93 41.52 -39.48
C GLU A 280 8.90 41.78 -40.99
N GLU A 281 10.02 41.54 -41.68
CA GLU A 281 10.10 41.63 -43.15
C GLU A 281 9.28 40.54 -43.82
N GLU A 282 9.38 39.31 -43.32
CA GLU A 282 8.60 38.17 -43.81
C GLU A 282 7.09 38.37 -43.53
N LEU A 283 6.73 38.92 -42.36
CA LEU A 283 5.35 39.28 -42.02
C LEU A 283 4.81 40.33 -43.03
N SER A 284 5.59 41.37 -43.33
CA SER A 284 5.20 42.42 -44.26
C SER A 284 5.03 41.88 -45.67
N ARG A 285 5.86 40.96 -46.16
CA ARG A 285 5.73 40.25 -47.41
C ARG A 285 4.42 39.45 -47.44
N ILE A 286 4.13 38.63 -46.41
CA ILE A 286 2.91 37.83 -46.33
C ILE A 286 1.65 38.72 -46.38
N LEU A 287 1.67 39.84 -45.66
CA LEU A 287 0.58 40.79 -45.67
C LEU A 287 0.39 41.42 -47.08
N GLY A 288 1.46 41.76 -47.78
CA GLY A 288 1.40 42.25 -49.19
C GLY A 288 0.77 41.24 -50.13
N GLU A 289 1.17 39.95 -50.02
CA GLU A 289 0.59 38.87 -50.83
C GLU A 289 -0.90 38.63 -50.49
N MET A 290 -1.33 38.77 -49.22
CA MET A 290 -2.72 38.69 -48.83
C MET A 290 -3.59 39.81 -49.44
N ILE A 291 -3.04 41.03 -49.49
CA ILE A 291 -3.75 42.21 -50.09
C ILE A 291 -3.90 42.06 -51.58
N GLN A 292 -2.85 41.57 -52.28
CA GLN A 292 -2.93 41.31 -53.74
C GLN A 292 -3.99 40.26 -54.06
N PHE A 293 -4.08 39.17 -53.32
CA PHE A 293 -5.13 38.18 -53.50
C PHE A 293 -6.55 38.72 -53.31
N GLY A 294 -6.76 39.69 -52.41
CA GLY A 294 -8.06 40.32 -52.20
C GLY A 294 -8.46 41.33 -53.27
N GLN A 295 -7.53 41.79 -54.12
CA GLN A 295 -7.80 42.72 -55.21
C GLN A 295 -8.13 42.03 -56.51
N GLU A 296 -7.52 40.85 -56.80
CA GLU A 296 -7.79 40.07 -58.03
C GLU A 296 -9.23 39.52 -58.09
N ASP A 297 -9.87 39.24 -56.91
CA ASP A 297 -11.25 38.77 -56.85
C ASP A 297 -12.30 39.90 -57.06
N GLN A 298 -11.89 41.18 -57.08
CA GLN A 298 -12.83 42.32 -57.29
C GLN A 298 -12.87 42.80 -58.74
N ASP A 299 -11.93 42.38 -59.58
CA ASP A 299 -11.89 42.78 -61.01
C ASP A 299 -12.55 41.71 -61.93
N GLU A 300 -13.07 40.58 -61.40
CA GLU A 300 -13.77 39.53 -62.17
C GLU A 300 -15.31 39.53 -61.95
N GLU A 301 -15.92 40.47 -61.22
CA GLU A 301 -17.38 40.68 -61.16
C GLU A 301 -17.75 41.87 -62.02
#